data_6c1cf159507902624925389f7488147a
#
_entry.id   6c1cf159507902624925389f7488147a
#
_cell.length_a   1.000
_cell.length_b   1.000
_cell.length_c   1.000
_cell.angle_alpha   90.00
_cell.angle_beta   90.00
_cell.angle_gamma   90.00
#
_symmetry.space_group_name_H-M   'P 1'
#
loop_
_entity.id
_entity.type
_entity.pdbx_description
1 polymer ?
#
loop_
_entity_poly.entity_id
_entity_poly.type
_entity_poly.pdbx_seq_one_letter_code
_entity_poly.pdbx_strand_id
1 'polypeptide(L)'
;MKYHLLPTMAGAALSCALVSHGSQAAVTLDRTRAVFNGENQSMSLNISNQNKALPYLAQAWIEDESGNKVSGPIAALPPLQRVEALAKGQVKLQLTDDAQSLPQDRESIFYFNLREIPPKSSKANTLQIALQTRIKLFYRPAALQLNRGDAQDHWQKKLVLTRQGEGYRVSNRSPYYVTLAAAYSQPGGKPVSGFDPVMIAPFSESPLSVKAGALGDKPVLTWINDYGGRPKLIFSCQHHVCRVVDSKAG
;
A
#
# COMPACT_ATOMS: atom_id res chain seq x y z
N MET A 1 -32.06 -47.65 54.28
CA MET A 1 -31.11 -47.19 53.30
C MET A 1 -31.88 -46.47 52.18
N LYS A 2 -31.80 -45.13 52.15
CA LYS A 2 -32.48 -44.29 51.13
C LYS A 2 -31.39 -43.67 50.22
N TYR A 3 -31.38 -44.05 48.96
CA TYR A 3 -30.48 -43.47 47.95
C TYR A 3 -31.17 -42.26 47.34
N HIS A 4 -30.60 -41.05 47.51
CA HIS A 4 -31.01 -39.84 46.85
C HIS A 4 -30.30 -39.76 45.48
N LEU A 5 -31.07 -39.85 44.43
CA LEU A 5 -30.65 -39.54 43.06
C LEU A 5 -30.67 -38.02 42.87
N LEU A 6 -29.50 -37.42 42.61
CA LEU A 6 -29.35 -36.05 42.15
C LEU A 6 -29.53 -36.00 40.62
N PRO A 7 -30.33 -35.08 40.07
CA PRO A 7 -30.40 -34.87 38.63
C PRO A 7 -29.23 -34.02 38.16
N THR A 8 -28.41 -34.55 37.29
CA THR A 8 -27.35 -33.84 36.55
C THR A 8 -28.01 -32.92 35.51
N MET A 9 -28.01 -31.61 35.77
CA MET A 9 -28.37 -30.59 34.76
C MET A 9 -27.20 -30.47 33.76
N ALA A 10 -27.39 -31.05 32.60
CA ALA A 10 -26.51 -30.83 31.43
C ALA A 10 -26.85 -29.45 30.88
N GLY A 11 -26.01 -28.45 31.19
CA GLY A 11 -26.04 -27.13 30.60
C GLY A 11 -25.60 -27.17 29.15
N ALA A 12 -26.53 -27.10 28.20
CA ALA A 12 -26.21 -26.91 26.78
C ALA A 12 -25.71 -25.46 26.58
N ALA A 13 -24.41 -25.28 26.56
CA ALA A 13 -23.79 -24.03 26.15
C ALA A 13 -24.01 -23.84 24.64
N LEU A 14 -25.02 -23.07 24.28
CA LEU A 14 -25.31 -22.67 22.90
C LEU A 14 -24.23 -21.64 22.49
N SER A 15 -23.12 -22.13 21.95
CA SER A 15 -22.07 -21.27 21.34
C SER A 15 -22.62 -20.63 20.07
N CYS A 16 -23.18 -19.44 20.16
CA CYS A 16 -23.43 -18.58 19.01
C CYS A 16 -22.10 -18.17 18.40
N ALA A 17 -21.60 -18.94 17.44
CA ALA A 17 -20.52 -18.52 16.56
C ALA A 17 -21.00 -17.32 15.76
N LEU A 18 -20.63 -16.12 16.18
CA LEU A 18 -20.80 -14.89 15.40
C LEU A 18 -19.92 -15.02 14.16
N VAL A 19 -20.50 -15.48 13.06
CA VAL A 19 -19.86 -15.47 11.75
C VAL A 19 -19.77 -14.00 11.33
N SER A 20 -18.63 -13.37 11.64
CA SER A 20 -18.32 -12.03 11.14
C SER A 20 -18.15 -12.11 9.63
N HIS A 21 -19.17 -11.78 8.87
CA HIS A 21 -19.06 -11.57 7.45
C HIS A 21 -18.25 -10.29 7.27
N GLY A 22 -16.97 -10.45 6.91
CA GLY A 22 -16.13 -9.31 6.54
C GLY A 22 -16.80 -8.56 5.39
N SER A 23 -17.07 -7.27 5.56
CA SER A 23 -17.52 -6.41 4.47
C SER A 23 -16.37 -6.26 3.48
N GLN A 24 -16.45 -6.97 2.35
CA GLN A 24 -15.53 -6.81 1.22
C GLN A 24 -16.14 -5.84 0.22
N ALA A 25 -15.30 -4.98 -0.37
CA ALA A 25 -15.71 -4.16 -1.50
C ALA A 25 -16.22 -5.05 -2.63
N ALA A 26 -17.35 -4.66 -3.24
CA ALA A 26 -17.87 -5.38 -4.39
C ALA A 26 -16.93 -5.20 -5.59
N VAL A 27 -16.41 -4.00 -5.82
CA VAL A 27 -15.44 -3.74 -6.89
C VAL A 27 -14.03 -3.67 -6.33
N THR A 28 -13.20 -4.63 -6.72
CA THR A 28 -11.81 -4.77 -6.26
C THR A 28 -10.80 -4.41 -7.35
N LEU A 29 -9.60 -4.02 -6.94
CA LEU A 29 -8.45 -3.73 -7.78
C LEU A 29 -7.43 -4.88 -7.67
N ASP A 30 -6.73 -5.18 -8.76
CA ASP A 30 -5.76 -6.29 -8.83
C ASP A 30 -4.42 -6.02 -8.12
N ARG A 31 -4.22 -4.81 -7.59
CA ARG A 31 -2.95 -4.41 -6.98
C ARG A 31 -3.12 -3.38 -5.86
N THR A 32 -2.10 -3.27 -5.03
CA THR A 32 -2.06 -2.33 -3.89
C THR A 32 -1.30 -1.04 -4.19
N ARG A 33 -0.62 -0.96 -5.34
CA ARG A 33 0.08 0.21 -5.88
C ARG A 33 0.29 0.06 -7.37
N ALA A 34 0.58 1.15 -8.05
CA ALA A 34 0.93 1.14 -9.46
C ALA A 34 2.20 1.96 -9.71
N VAL A 35 3.04 1.49 -10.62
CA VAL A 35 4.17 2.25 -11.17
C VAL A 35 3.88 2.46 -12.64
N PHE A 36 3.66 3.73 -13.01
CA PHE A 36 3.51 4.13 -14.40
C PHE A 36 4.88 4.42 -14.97
N ASN A 37 5.33 3.57 -15.88
CA ASN A 37 6.60 3.75 -16.56
C ASN A 37 6.46 4.80 -17.66
N GLY A 38 7.26 5.86 -17.59
CA GLY A 38 7.26 6.98 -18.52
C GLY A 38 7.64 6.65 -19.97
N GLU A 39 8.17 5.45 -20.25
CA GLU A 39 8.32 4.96 -21.63
C GLU A 39 6.99 4.60 -22.29
N ASN A 40 5.97 4.31 -21.49
CA ASN A 40 4.68 3.87 -21.98
C ASN A 40 3.72 5.06 -22.04
N GLN A 41 2.92 5.13 -23.09
CA GLN A 41 1.83 6.13 -23.21
C GLN A 41 0.62 5.77 -22.33
N SER A 42 0.49 4.50 -21.93
CA SER A 42 -0.61 4.06 -21.08
C SER A 42 -0.30 2.76 -20.34
N MET A 43 -1.04 2.51 -19.25
CA MET A 43 -1.09 1.24 -18.57
C MET A 43 -2.52 0.89 -18.17
N SER A 44 -2.82 -0.39 -18.00
CA SER A 44 -4.14 -0.85 -17.56
C SER A 44 -4.12 -1.36 -16.13
N LEU A 45 -5.16 -1.02 -15.38
CA LEU A 45 -5.48 -1.55 -14.07
C LEU A 45 -6.72 -2.45 -14.22
N ASN A 46 -6.64 -3.69 -13.73
CA ASN A 46 -7.78 -4.60 -13.78
C ASN A 46 -8.64 -4.40 -12.54
N ILE A 47 -9.94 -4.31 -12.77
CA ILE A 47 -10.96 -4.27 -11.73
C ILE A 47 -11.88 -5.47 -11.87
N SER A 48 -12.49 -5.91 -10.78
CA SER A 48 -13.46 -7.01 -10.82
C SER A 48 -14.59 -6.77 -9.83
N ASN A 49 -15.82 -7.03 -10.28
CA ASN A 49 -16.97 -7.03 -9.41
C ASN A 49 -17.12 -8.42 -8.76
N GLN A 50 -16.91 -8.50 -7.45
CA GLN A 50 -17.02 -9.74 -6.67
C GLN A 50 -18.47 -10.04 -6.24
N ASN A 51 -19.40 -9.11 -6.45
CA ASN A 51 -20.81 -9.34 -6.15
C ASN A 51 -21.40 -10.38 -7.13
N LYS A 52 -22.10 -11.36 -6.58
CA LYS A 52 -22.64 -12.50 -7.36
C LYS A 52 -23.93 -12.19 -8.11
N ALA A 53 -24.63 -11.13 -7.71
CA ALA A 53 -26.00 -10.87 -8.18
C ALA A 53 -26.18 -9.49 -8.82
N LEU A 54 -25.41 -8.49 -8.39
CA LEU A 54 -25.69 -7.10 -8.74
C LEU A 54 -24.54 -6.46 -9.52
N PRO A 55 -24.85 -5.69 -10.56
CA PRO A 55 -23.89 -4.83 -11.22
C PRO A 55 -23.54 -3.65 -10.32
N TYR A 56 -22.33 -3.12 -10.43
CA TYR A 56 -21.88 -1.91 -9.75
C TYR A 56 -21.33 -0.93 -10.76
N LEU A 57 -21.42 0.38 -10.47
CA LEU A 57 -20.63 1.35 -11.17
C LEU A 57 -19.27 1.48 -10.51
N ALA A 58 -18.23 1.51 -11.32
CA ALA A 58 -16.85 1.77 -10.92
C ALA A 58 -16.47 3.18 -11.35
N GLN A 59 -16.25 4.07 -10.40
CA GLN A 59 -15.80 5.44 -10.64
C GLN A 59 -14.29 5.51 -10.37
N ALA A 60 -13.51 5.96 -11.34
CA ALA A 60 -12.06 6.07 -11.25
C ALA A 60 -11.60 7.51 -11.47
N TRP A 61 -10.58 7.95 -10.69
CA TRP A 61 -9.93 9.25 -10.86
C TRP A 61 -8.53 9.25 -10.27
N ILE A 62 -7.75 10.27 -10.63
CA ILE A 62 -6.42 10.53 -10.08
C ILE A 62 -6.49 11.72 -9.12
N GLU A 63 -5.70 11.64 -8.06
CA GLU A 63 -5.43 12.75 -7.13
C GLU A 63 -3.93 13.06 -7.11
N ASP A 64 -3.60 14.32 -6.91
CA ASP A 64 -2.25 14.77 -6.60
C ASP A 64 -1.84 14.40 -5.16
N GLU A 65 -0.63 14.79 -4.76
CA GLU A 65 -0.11 14.55 -3.41
C GLU A 65 -0.96 15.25 -2.33
N SER A 66 -1.57 16.39 -2.65
CA SER A 66 -2.44 17.17 -1.76
C SER A 66 -3.87 16.61 -1.67
N GLY A 67 -4.23 15.60 -2.48
CA GLY A 67 -5.55 14.99 -2.52
C GLY A 67 -6.55 15.70 -3.43
N ASN A 68 -6.11 16.64 -4.28
CA ASN A 68 -6.95 17.28 -5.26
C ASN A 68 -7.12 16.36 -6.48
N LYS A 69 -8.35 16.27 -6.99
CA LYS A 69 -8.59 15.57 -8.27
C LYS A 69 -7.91 16.33 -9.41
N VAL A 70 -7.19 15.57 -10.23
CA VAL A 70 -6.49 16.12 -11.40
C VAL A 70 -6.91 15.38 -12.67
N SER A 71 -6.89 16.08 -13.81
CA SER A 71 -7.15 15.53 -15.14
C SER A 71 -5.88 15.27 -15.95
N GLY A 72 -4.75 15.75 -15.49
CA GLY A 72 -3.38 15.53 -15.98
C GLY A 72 -2.42 15.56 -14.81
N PRO A 73 -1.20 15.12 -14.97
CA PRO A 73 -0.52 14.52 -16.14
C PRO A 73 -0.91 13.07 -16.49
N ILE A 74 -1.70 12.41 -15.63
CA ILE A 74 -2.20 11.06 -15.85
C ILE A 74 -3.72 11.07 -15.73
N ALA A 75 -4.44 10.59 -16.77
CA ALA A 75 -5.89 10.47 -16.78
C ALA A 75 -6.32 9.02 -16.57
N ALA A 76 -7.42 8.80 -15.83
CA ALA A 76 -8.05 7.48 -15.65
C ALA A 76 -9.26 7.35 -16.58
N LEU A 77 -9.27 6.35 -17.46
CA LEU A 77 -10.27 6.15 -18.51
C LEU A 77 -10.82 4.72 -18.52
N PRO A 78 -12.14 4.52 -18.61
CA PRO A 78 -13.16 5.56 -18.48
C PRO A 78 -13.30 6.04 -17.02
N PRO A 79 -13.72 7.29 -16.77
CA PRO A 79 -13.89 7.77 -15.40
C PRO A 79 -15.07 7.15 -14.67
N LEU A 80 -15.99 6.54 -15.40
CA LEU A 80 -17.13 5.80 -14.86
C LEU A 80 -17.46 4.65 -15.81
N GLN A 81 -17.62 3.44 -15.26
CA GLN A 81 -18.06 2.27 -16.02
C GLN A 81 -18.94 1.36 -15.18
N ARG A 82 -19.85 0.66 -15.85
CA ARG A 82 -20.65 -0.39 -15.25
C ARG A 82 -19.90 -1.73 -15.34
N VAL A 83 -19.82 -2.43 -14.22
CA VAL A 83 -19.20 -3.76 -14.12
C VAL A 83 -20.28 -4.74 -13.67
N GLU A 84 -20.64 -5.68 -14.53
CA GLU A 84 -21.66 -6.69 -14.27
C GLU A 84 -21.26 -7.61 -13.11
N ALA A 85 -22.23 -8.31 -12.54
CA ALA A 85 -21.99 -9.30 -11.49
C ALA A 85 -20.93 -10.32 -11.94
N LEU A 86 -19.91 -10.57 -11.09
CA LEU A 86 -18.79 -11.46 -11.34
C LEU A 86 -17.93 -11.10 -12.58
N ALA A 87 -18.18 -9.96 -13.21
CA ALA A 87 -17.42 -9.53 -14.38
C ALA A 87 -16.12 -8.81 -14.00
N LYS A 88 -15.22 -8.77 -14.97
CA LYS A 88 -13.98 -7.98 -14.94
C LYS A 88 -14.12 -6.76 -15.84
N GLY A 89 -13.42 -5.70 -15.47
CA GLY A 89 -13.27 -4.47 -16.25
C GLY A 89 -11.83 -3.99 -16.21
N GLN A 90 -11.56 -2.92 -16.91
CA GLN A 90 -10.25 -2.27 -16.90
C GLN A 90 -10.40 -0.76 -16.81
N VAL A 91 -9.48 -0.14 -16.10
CA VAL A 91 -9.25 1.30 -16.13
C VAL A 91 -7.90 1.54 -16.78
N LYS A 92 -7.89 2.24 -17.91
CA LYS A 92 -6.68 2.65 -18.59
C LYS A 92 -6.17 3.94 -17.95
N LEU A 93 -4.94 3.95 -17.48
CA LEU A 93 -4.22 5.16 -17.14
C LEU A 93 -3.48 5.64 -18.39
N GLN A 94 -3.62 6.89 -18.76
CA GLN A 94 -3.05 7.46 -19.97
C GLN A 94 -2.31 8.74 -19.64
N LEU A 95 -1.08 8.90 -20.16
CA LEU A 95 -0.37 10.17 -20.09
C LEU A 95 -1.08 11.22 -20.92
N THR A 96 -1.11 12.44 -20.39
CA THR A 96 -1.50 13.66 -21.10
C THR A 96 -0.25 14.48 -21.43
N ASP A 97 -0.39 15.53 -22.22
CA ASP A 97 0.73 16.41 -22.58
C ASP A 97 1.38 17.05 -21.34
N ASP A 98 0.61 17.24 -20.27
CA ASP A 98 1.11 17.80 -19.00
C ASP A 98 2.18 16.89 -18.34
N ALA A 99 2.29 15.64 -18.73
CA ALA A 99 3.30 14.73 -18.21
C ALA A 99 4.75 15.19 -18.50
N GLN A 100 4.94 15.99 -19.53
CA GLN A 100 6.25 16.57 -19.87
C GLN A 100 6.74 17.58 -18.82
N SER A 101 5.83 18.16 -18.04
CA SER A 101 6.16 19.11 -16.96
C SER A 101 6.65 18.42 -15.69
N LEU A 102 6.49 17.10 -15.58
CA LEU A 102 6.95 16.34 -14.40
C LEU A 102 8.49 16.26 -14.34
N PRO A 103 9.08 16.28 -13.13
CA PRO A 103 10.51 16.03 -12.97
C PRO A 103 10.94 14.75 -13.68
N GLN A 104 12.04 14.82 -14.43
CA GLN A 104 12.58 13.67 -15.17
C GLN A 104 13.76 12.98 -14.46
N ASP A 105 14.22 13.57 -13.35
CA ASP A 105 15.32 13.08 -12.53
C ASP A 105 14.86 12.25 -11.31
N ARG A 106 13.54 12.17 -11.07
CA ARG A 106 12.93 11.48 -9.93
C ARG A 106 11.50 11.04 -10.19
N GLU A 107 11.01 10.11 -9.37
CA GLU A 107 9.59 9.75 -9.36
C GLU A 107 8.71 10.91 -8.90
N SER A 108 7.49 10.95 -9.45
CA SER A 108 6.39 11.78 -8.96
C SER A 108 5.28 10.88 -8.39
N ILE A 109 4.60 11.33 -7.34
CA ILE A 109 3.52 10.58 -6.71
C ILE A 109 2.16 11.16 -7.04
N PHE A 110 1.24 10.26 -7.32
CA PHE A 110 -0.19 10.46 -7.46
C PHE A 110 -0.93 9.38 -6.68
N TYR A 111 -2.25 9.50 -6.63
CA TYR A 111 -3.11 8.48 -6.05
C TYR A 111 -4.20 8.11 -7.03
N PHE A 112 -4.27 6.83 -7.35
CA PHE A 112 -5.40 6.27 -8.09
C PHE A 112 -6.51 5.92 -7.12
N ASN A 113 -7.71 6.38 -7.42
CA ASN A 113 -8.91 6.10 -6.64
C ASN A 113 -9.90 5.29 -7.47
N LEU A 114 -10.51 4.31 -6.84
CA LEU A 114 -11.58 3.50 -7.38
C LEU A 114 -12.71 3.46 -6.35
N ARG A 115 -13.87 4.05 -6.68
CA ARG A 115 -15.07 4.01 -5.85
C ARG A 115 -16.11 3.12 -6.50
N GLU A 116 -16.63 2.19 -5.74
CA GLU A 116 -17.81 1.44 -6.13
C GLU A 116 -19.08 2.22 -5.81
N ILE A 117 -20.07 2.15 -6.71
CA ILE A 117 -21.38 2.75 -6.50
C ILE A 117 -22.41 1.62 -6.67
N PRO A 118 -23.07 1.22 -5.58
CA PRO A 118 -24.08 0.18 -5.63
C PRO A 118 -25.32 0.62 -6.43
N PRO A 119 -26.08 -0.30 -7.01
CA PRO A 119 -27.36 0.02 -7.61
C PRO A 119 -28.34 0.54 -6.55
N LYS A 120 -29.25 1.41 -6.95
CA LYS A 120 -30.28 1.95 -6.03
C LYS A 120 -31.10 0.83 -5.41
N SER A 121 -31.26 0.85 -4.09
CA SER A 121 -32.15 -0.11 -3.39
C SER A 121 -33.60 0.13 -3.75
N SER A 122 -34.34 -0.95 -3.97
CA SER A 122 -35.81 -0.92 -4.08
C SER A 122 -36.54 -0.85 -2.73
N LYS A 123 -35.81 -1.07 -1.63
CA LYS A 123 -36.35 -1.03 -0.27
C LYS A 123 -36.21 0.37 0.31
N ALA A 124 -37.26 0.86 0.95
CA ALA A 124 -37.18 2.13 1.72
C ALA A 124 -36.26 1.96 2.94
N ASN A 125 -35.70 3.07 3.42
CA ASN A 125 -34.87 3.14 4.62
C ASN A 125 -33.68 2.16 4.63
N THR A 126 -33.04 1.95 3.46
CA THR A 126 -31.88 1.08 3.32
C THR A 126 -30.61 1.92 3.32
N LEU A 127 -29.67 1.62 4.23
CA LEU A 127 -28.33 2.18 4.19
C LEU A 127 -27.54 1.52 3.03
N GLN A 128 -27.00 2.33 2.14
CA GLN A 128 -26.09 1.89 1.08
C GLN A 128 -24.71 2.48 1.32
N ILE A 129 -23.70 1.61 1.37
CA ILE A 129 -22.30 2.01 1.58
C ILE A 129 -21.55 1.87 0.25
N ALA A 130 -20.89 2.95 -0.15
CA ALA A 130 -19.97 2.96 -1.28
C ALA A 130 -18.52 2.92 -0.75
N LEU A 131 -17.80 1.86 -1.05
CA LEU A 131 -16.41 1.74 -0.65
C LEU A 131 -15.49 2.37 -1.68
N GLN A 132 -14.37 2.92 -1.21
CA GLN A 132 -13.34 3.52 -2.04
C GLN A 132 -12.00 2.88 -1.75
N THR A 133 -11.33 2.41 -2.79
CA THR A 133 -9.94 1.97 -2.77
C THR A 133 -9.06 3.11 -3.28
N ARG A 134 -8.07 3.52 -2.49
CA ARG A 134 -7.07 4.54 -2.84
C ARG A 134 -5.69 3.92 -2.78
N ILE A 135 -4.99 3.85 -3.90
CA ILE A 135 -3.63 3.29 -3.98
C ILE A 135 -2.63 4.35 -4.46
N LYS A 136 -1.37 4.18 -4.09
CA LYS A 136 -0.27 5.00 -4.60
C LYS A 136 -0.03 4.70 -6.08
N LEU A 137 0.14 5.74 -6.86
CA LEU A 137 0.50 5.70 -8.27
C LEU A 137 1.79 6.51 -8.44
N PHE A 138 2.89 5.83 -8.74
CA PHE A 138 4.17 6.48 -9.01
C PHE A 138 4.34 6.65 -10.52
N TYR A 139 4.60 7.88 -10.97
CA TYR A 139 5.13 8.11 -12.30
C TYR A 139 6.65 7.99 -12.23
N ARG A 140 7.21 7.07 -12.99
CA ARG A 140 8.64 6.83 -13.10
C ARG A 140 9.12 7.24 -14.48
N PRO A 141 9.91 8.33 -14.61
CA PRO A 141 10.51 8.74 -15.87
C PRO A 141 11.27 7.61 -16.57
N ALA A 142 11.30 7.63 -17.90
CA ALA A 142 11.97 6.60 -18.70
C ALA A 142 13.44 6.39 -18.32
N ALA A 143 14.16 7.48 -17.99
CA ALA A 143 15.54 7.44 -17.56
C ALA A 143 15.78 6.69 -16.22
N LEU A 144 14.72 6.48 -15.44
CA LEU A 144 14.77 5.80 -14.14
C LEU A 144 14.22 4.38 -14.18
N GLN A 145 13.93 3.85 -15.35
CA GLN A 145 13.43 2.48 -15.48
C GLN A 145 14.47 1.50 -14.93
N LEU A 146 14.00 0.59 -14.09
CA LEU A 146 14.82 -0.48 -13.54
C LEU A 146 14.71 -1.70 -14.45
N ASN A 147 15.83 -2.15 -14.98
CA ASN A 147 15.88 -3.44 -15.66
C ASN A 147 15.61 -4.58 -14.67
N ARG A 148 14.97 -5.66 -15.12
CA ARG A 148 14.59 -6.79 -14.25
C ARG A 148 15.76 -7.39 -13.45
N GLY A 149 16.99 -7.26 -13.93
CA GLY A 149 18.21 -7.69 -13.23
C GLY A 149 18.73 -6.68 -12.21
N ASP A 150 18.50 -5.37 -12.43
CA ASP A 150 18.99 -4.28 -11.57
C ASP A 150 17.98 -3.91 -10.48
N ALA A 151 16.74 -4.41 -10.61
CA ALA A 151 15.61 -3.97 -9.80
C ALA A 151 15.72 -4.36 -8.31
N GLN A 152 16.61 -5.27 -7.95
CA GLN A 152 16.58 -5.81 -6.58
C GLN A 152 17.58 -5.19 -5.61
N ASP A 153 18.69 -4.56 -6.05
CA ASP A 153 19.76 -4.39 -5.07
C ASP A 153 20.55 -3.07 -5.02
N HIS A 154 20.38 -2.11 -5.92
CA HIS A 154 21.34 -1.00 -5.95
C HIS A 154 20.85 0.31 -5.31
N TRP A 155 19.60 0.71 -5.51
CA TRP A 155 19.14 1.99 -5.00
C TRP A 155 18.79 1.97 -3.50
N GLN A 156 18.35 0.82 -2.96
CA GLN A 156 18.04 0.66 -1.54
C GLN A 156 19.29 0.84 -0.66
N LYS A 157 20.46 0.53 -1.19
CA LYS A 157 21.75 0.78 -0.52
C LYS A 157 22.05 2.26 -0.33
N LYS A 158 21.29 3.15 -1.01
CA LYS A 158 21.38 4.60 -0.84
C LYS A 158 20.61 5.13 0.37
N LEU A 159 19.84 4.26 1.06
CA LEU A 159 19.20 4.63 2.32
C LEU A 159 20.23 4.69 3.46
N VAL A 160 20.18 5.75 4.22
CA VAL A 160 21.07 5.98 5.38
C VAL A 160 20.23 6.38 6.58
N LEU A 161 20.48 5.76 7.74
CA LEU A 161 19.93 6.23 9.00
C LEU A 161 21.00 7.05 9.72
N THR A 162 20.64 8.24 10.15
CA THR A 162 21.49 9.10 10.96
C THR A 162 20.83 9.34 12.30
N ARG A 163 21.53 9.06 13.40
CA ARG A 163 21.03 9.30 14.74
C ARG A 163 20.98 10.80 15.01
N GLN A 164 19.83 11.27 15.44
CA GLN A 164 19.61 12.65 15.88
C GLN A 164 18.92 12.64 17.26
N GLY A 165 19.68 12.98 18.28
CA GLY A 165 19.21 12.89 19.66
C GLY A 165 18.80 11.45 20.02
N GLU A 166 17.55 11.29 20.43
CA GLU A 166 17.00 9.97 20.81
C GLU A 166 16.41 9.18 19.63
N GLY A 167 16.32 9.75 18.42
CA GLY A 167 15.72 9.12 17.26
C GLY A 167 16.68 8.91 16.10
N TYR A 168 16.15 8.39 15.02
CA TYR A 168 16.81 8.32 13.72
C TYR A 168 16.08 9.15 12.68
N ARG A 169 16.87 9.77 11.80
CA ARG A 169 16.40 10.32 10.54
C ARG A 169 16.85 9.38 9.42
N VAL A 170 15.93 8.99 8.56
CA VAL A 170 16.23 8.23 7.34
C VAL A 170 16.41 9.20 6.18
N SER A 171 17.55 9.11 5.49
CA SER A 171 17.86 9.85 4.28
C SER A 171 17.70 8.94 3.08
N ASN A 172 16.85 9.32 2.13
CA ASN A 172 16.66 8.67 0.85
C ASN A 172 17.47 9.42 -0.23
N ARG A 173 18.61 8.88 -0.62
CA ARG A 173 19.47 9.46 -1.67
C ARG A 173 19.19 8.88 -3.05
N SER A 174 18.06 8.23 -3.23
CA SER A 174 17.63 7.65 -4.50
C SER A 174 16.58 8.52 -5.18
N PRO A 175 16.37 8.35 -6.50
CA PRO A 175 15.32 9.05 -7.22
C PRO A 175 13.91 8.42 -7.03
N TYR A 176 13.77 7.40 -6.18
CA TYR A 176 12.54 6.66 -5.98
C TYR A 176 11.88 6.99 -4.64
N TYR A 177 10.54 6.92 -4.58
CA TYR A 177 9.84 6.92 -3.30
C TYR A 177 10.07 5.61 -2.55
N VAL A 178 10.35 5.71 -1.26
CA VAL A 178 10.55 4.55 -0.38
C VAL A 178 9.50 4.54 0.71
N THR A 179 8.72 3.47 0.80
CA THR A 179 7.78 3.27 1.91
C THR A 179 8.37 2.24 2.87
N LEU A 180 8.72 2.66 4.08
CA LEU A 180 9.12 1.78 5.18
C LEU A 180 7.86 1.37 5.94
N ALA A 181 7.64 0.07 6.12
CA ALA A 181 6.40 -0.48 6.65
C ALA A 181 6.54 -1.04 8.07
N ALA A 182 7.74 -1.46 8.46
CA ALA A 182 8.02 -1.99 9.79
C ALA A 182 9.52 -1.88 10.11
N ALA A 183 9.85 -1.87 11.40
CA ALA A 183 11.21 -1.87 11.91
C ALA A 183 11.42 -3.02 12.91
N TYR A 184 12.64 -3.53 12.98
CA TYR A 184 13.08 -4.58 13.90
C TYR A 184 14.45 -4.23 14.45
N SER A 185 14.74 -4.58 15.68
CA SER A 185 16.04 -4.32 16.33
C SER A 185 17.18 -5.19 15.82
N GLN A 186 16.83 -6.34 15.21
CA GLN A 186 17.79 -7.31 14.65
C GLN A 186 17.11 -8.24 13.65
N PRO A 187 17.88 -8.92 12.78
CA PRO A 187 17.35 -9.95 11.90
C PRO A 187 16.63 -11.05 12.70
N GLY A 188 15.41 -11.42 12.28
CA GLY A 188 14.59 -12.43 12.94
C GLY A 188 13.92 -11.98 14.25
N GLY A 189 14.13 -10.73 14.66
CA GLY A 189 13.50 -10.15 15.85
C GLY A 189 12.01 -9.89 15.67
N LYS A 190 11.34 -9.47 16.75
CA LYS A 190 9.96 -9.01 16.73
C LYS A 190 9.89 -7.57 16.18
N PRO A 191 8.76 -7.17 15.57
CA PRO A 191 8.54 -5.77 15.19
C PRO A 191 8.68 -4.84 16.39
N VAL A 192 9.34 -3.70 16.17
CA VAL A 192 9.46 -2.64 17.17
C VAL A 192 8.10 -1.96 17.32
N SER A 193 7.58 -1.95 18.54
CA SER A 193 6.31 -1.29 18.86
C SER A 193 6.41 0.22 18.68
N GLY A 194 5.35 0.85 18.17
CA GLY A 194 5.31 2.30 17.94
C GLY A 194 6.01 2.75 16.66
N PHE A 195 6.42 1.82 15.77
CA PHE A 195 6.88 2.18 14.44
C PHE A 195 5.68 2.49 13.54
N ASP A 196 5.58 3.75 13.13
CA ASP A 196 4.59 4.19 12.14
C ASP A 196 5.17 4.07 10.74
N PRO A 197 4.44 3.46 9.78
CA PRO A 197 4.86 3.43 8.40
C PRO A 197 5.10 4.83 7.84
N VAL A 198 6.24 5.02 7.18
CA VAL A 198 6.65 6.30 6.61
C VAL A 198 7.03 6.17 5.15
N MET A 199 6.61 7.13 4.32
CA MET A 199 7.06 7.25 2.94
C MET A 199 8.03 8.42 2.83
N ILE A 200 9.21 8.14 2.27
CA ILE A 200 10.28 9.09 2.07
C ILE A 200 10.34 9.44 0.58
N ALA A 201 10.18 10.72 0.26
CA ALA A 201 10.28 11.19 -1.12
C ALA A 201 11.71 11.03 -1.68
N PRO A 202 11.88 11.08 -3.00
CA PRO A 202 13.20 11.12 -3.63
C PRO A 202 14.07 12.25 -3.07
N PHE A 203 15.35 11.98 -2.83
CA PHE A 203 16.35 12.94 -2.38
C PHE A 203 15.97 13.71 -1.10
N SER A 204 15.16 13.10 -0.23
CA SER A 204 14.66 13.73 0.98
C SER A 204 14.96 12.92 2.25
N GLU A 205 14.58 13.47 3.38
CA GLU A 205 14.76 12.87 4.69
C GLU A 205 13.46 12.89 5.50
N SER A 206 13.29 11.89 6.35
CA SER A 206 12.16 11.83 7.30
C SER A 206 12.61 11.28 8.64
N PRO A 207 12.05 11.76 9.76
CA PRO A 207 12.26 11.14 11.05
C PRO A 207 11.55 9.78 11.10
N LEU A 208 12.11 8.83 11.87
CA LEU A 208 11.40 7.63 12.27
C LEU A 208 10.66 7.87 13.59
N SER A 209 9.49 7.27 13.75
CA SER A 209 8.64 7.42 14.95
C SER A 209 9.22 6.76 16.20
N VAL A 210 10.24 5.90 16.05
CA VAL A 210 10.80 5.11 17.15
C VAL A 210 12.14 5.64 17.66
N LYS A 211 12.40 5.42 18.94
CA LYS A 211 13.68 5.79 19.57
C LYS A 211 14.83 4.93 19.03
N ALA A 212 16.01 5.53 18.93
CA ALA A 212 17.22 4.85 18.44
C ALA A 212 17.59 3.62 19.28
N GLY A 213 17.42 3.68 20.61
CA GLY A 213 17.68 2.54 21.50
C GLY A 213 16.78 1.33 21.23
N ALA A 214 15.58 1.53 20.66
CA ALA A 214 14.69 0.44 20.30
C ALA A 214 15.12 -0.28 19.00
N LEU A 215 15.93 0.37 18.17
CA LEU A 215 16.41 -0.19 16.90
C LEU A 215 17.74 -0.94 17.03
N GLY A 216 18.54 -0.69 18.08
CA GLY A 216 19.84 -1.34 18.31
C GLY A 216 20.88 -0.99 17.22
N ASP A 217 21.94 -1.83 17.15
CA ASP A 217 23.10 -1.60 16.25
C ASP A 217 22.97 -2.27 14.87
N LYS A 218 22.01 -3.15 14.71
CA LYS A 218 21.72 -3.88 13.46
C LYS A 218 20.24 -3.80 13.09
N PRO A 219 19.68 -2.60 12.95
CA PRO A 219 18.26 -2.46 12.66
C PRO A 219 17.91 -3.09 11.32
N VAL A 220 16.68 -3.61 11.24
CA VAL A 220 16.11 -4.15 10.00
C VAL A 220 14.86 -3.34 9.69
N LEU A 221 14.78 -2.77 8.49
CA LEU A 221 13.61 -2.07 8.02
C LEU A 221 12.95 -2.84 6.88
N THR A 222 11.66 -3.09 6.99
CA THR A 222 10.87 -3.64 5.90
C THR A 222 10.39 -2.50 5.02
N TRP A 223 10.59 -2.61 3.72
CA TRP A 223 10.08 -1.65 2.75
C TRP A 223 9.08 -2.32 1.80
N ILE A 224 8.30 -1.53 1.08
CA ILE A 224 7.30 -2.06 0.15
C ILE A 224 7.79 -1.83 -1.27
N ASN A 225 8.01 -2.93 -2.03
CA ASN A 225 8.48 -2.88 -3.40
C ASN A 225 7.34 -2.55 -4.41
N ASP A 226 7.67 -2.43 -5.69
CA ASP A 226 6.73 -2.08 -6.76
C ASP A 226 5.55 -3.06 -6.89
N TYR A 227 5.73 -4.30 -6.46
CA TYR A 227 4.73 -5.37 -6.51
C TYR A 227 3.92 -5.52 -5.21
N GLY A 228 4.21 -4.70 -4.18
CA GLY A 228 3.57 -4.79 -2.86
C GLY A 228 4.23 -5.80 -1.92
N GLY A 229 5.29 -6.48 -2.35
CA GLY A 229 6.13 -7.34 -1.49
C GLY A 229 6.84 -6.54 -0.40
N ARG A 230 7.29 -7.23 0.64
CA ARG A 230 7.87 -6.62 1.85
C ARG A 230 9.30 -7.10 2.14
N PRO A 231 10.26 -6.85 1.24
CA PRO A 231 11.66 -7.19 1.48
C PRO A 231 12.22 -6.41 2.67
N LYS A 232 13.33 -6.92 3.23
CA LYS A 232 13.98 -6.40 4.43
C LYS A 232 15.34 -5.84 4.08
N LEU A 233 15.64 -4.64 4.58
CA LEU A 233 16.96 -4.03 4.55
C LEU A 233 17.62 -4.21 5.91
N ILE A 234 18.80 -4.79 5.93
CA ILE A 234 19.59 -4.98 7.14
C ILE A 234 20.64 -3.88 7.16
N PHE A 235 20.64 -3.12 8.26
CA PHE A 235 21.61 -2.04 8.48
C PHE A 235 22.69 -2.48 9.46
N SER A 236 23.84 -1.86 9.33
CA SER A 236 24.91 -1.88 10.33
C SER A 236 25.25 -0.46 10.73
N CYS A 237 25.25 -0.22 12.03
CA CYS A 237 25.49 1.09 12.61
C CYS A 237 26.93 1.23 13.09
N GLN A 238 27.58 2.34 12.72
CA GLN A 238 28.88 2.76 13.24
C GLN A 238 28.72 4.19 13.75
N HIS A 239 28.98 4.40 15.02
CA HIS A 239 28.76 5.68 15.71
C HIS A 239 27.29 6.14 15.59
N HIS A 240 27.03 7.16 14.77
CA HIS A 240 25.70 7.76 14.59
C HIS A 240 25.06 7.46 13.22
N VAL A 241 25.70 6.62 12.39
CA VAL A 241 25.27 6.36 11.00
C VAL A 241 25.10 4.87 10.78
N CYS A 242 23.94 4.50 10.25
CA CYS A 242 23.66 3.12 9.84
C CYS A 242 23.50 3.06 8.31
N ARG A 243 24.17 2.11 7.69
CA ARG A 243 24.12 1.87 6.24
C ARG A 243 23.57 0.49 5.96
N VAL A 244 22.91 0.33 4.83
CA VAL A 244 22.42 -0.97 4.38
C VAL A 244 23.63 -1.84 4.03
N VAL A 245 23.69 -3.03 4.63
CA VAL A 245 24.74 -4.03 4.41
C VAL A 245 24.21 -5.27 3.72
N ASP A 246 22.91 -5.55 3.82
CA ASP A 246 22.28 -6.73 3.20
C ASP A 246 20.80 -6.45 2.91
N SER A 247 20.23 -7.22 1.98
CA SER A 247 18.81 -7.18 1.60
C SER A 247 18.27 -8.60 1.49
N LYS A 248 17.11 -8.86 2.08
CA LYS A 248 16.43 -10.17 2.01
C LYS A 248 15.07 -10.03 1.38
N ALA A 249 14.70 -10.98 0.54
CA ALA A 249 13.33 -11.12 0.04
C ALA A 249 12.35 -11.20 1.21
N GLY A 250 11.15 -10.65 1.04
CA GLY A 250 10.05 -10.66 2.01
C GLY A 250 8.99 -11.66 1.63
#